data_6e047ba5230b6df05b434248958769c8
#
_entry.id   6e047ba5230b6df05b434248958769c8
#
_cell.length_a   1.000
_cell.length_b   1.000
_cell.length_c   1.000
_cell.angle_alpha   90.00
_cell.angle_beta   90.00
_cell.angle_gamma   90.00
#
_symmetry.space_group_name_H-M   'P 1'
#
loop_
_entity.id
_entity.type
_entity.pdbx_description
1 polymer ?
#
loop_
_entity_poly.entity_id
_entity_poly.type
_entity_poly.pdbx_seq_one_letter_code
_entity_poly.pdbx_strand_id
1 'polypeptide(L)' 'MMHDRIRDFEKQSGLEIFGLGAKRHIWEAALEKYAELVVRECMSNLYLNGYDDAMMQIKQHFGVEQ' A
#
# COMPACT_ATOMS: atom_id res chain seq x y z
N MET A 1 -1.21 -9.68 -2.50
CA MET A 1 -2.36 -8.82 -2.14
C MET A 1 -1.87 -7.68 -1.27
N MET A 2 -2.52 -6.54 -1.38
CA MET A 2 -2.08 -5.33 -0.68
C MET A 2 -2.07 -5.49 0.85
N HIS A 3 -3.09 -6.16 1.42
CA HIS A 3 -3.17 -6.30 2.87
C HIS A 3 -2.01 -7.12 3.47
N ASP A 4 -1.44 -8.06 2.73
CA ASP A 4 -0.27 -8.80 3.18
C ASP A 4 0.95 -7.90 3.27
N ARG A 5 1.10 -6.99 2.30
CA ARG A 5 2.17 -6.00 2.32
C ARG A 5 2.02 -5.04 3.49
N ILE A 6 0.79 -4.65 3.80
CA ILE A 6 0.51 -3.76 4.92
C ILE A 6 0.94 -4.39 6.24
N ARG A 7 0.67 -5.67 6.43
CA ARG A 7 1.11 -6.40 7.62
C ARG A 7 2.63 -6.41 7.76
N ASP A 8 3.33 -6.65 6.65
CA ASP A 8 4.78 -6.60 6.65
C ASP A 8 5.29 -5.20 6.98
N PHE A 9 4.66 -4.17 6.42
CA PHE A 9 5.04 -2.78 6.67
C PHE A 9 4.78 -2.38 8.13
N GLU A 10 3.71 -2.86 8.74
CA GLU A 10 3.43 -2.64 10.15
C GLU A 10 4.57 -3.17 11.02
N LYS A 11 5.05 -4.38 10.73
CA LYS A 11 6.15 -4.98 11.47
C LYS A 11 7.43 -4.20 11.30
N GLN A 12 7.76 -3.87 10.05
CA GLN A 12 9.01 -3.17 9.73
C GLN A 12 9.03 -1.75 10.27
N SER A 13 7.88 -1.08 10.27
CA SER A 13 7.75 0.30 10.74
C SER A 13 7.62 0.42 12.26
N GLY A 14 7.34 -0.68 12.94
CA GLY A 14 7.12 -0.67 14.38
C GLY A 14 5.70 -0.34 14.79
N LEU A 15 4.78 -0.16 13.86
CA LEU A 15 3.38 0.16 14.19
C LEU A 15 2.73 -0.93 15.06
N GLU A 16 3.12 -2.18 14.85
CA GLU A 16 2.60 -3.30 15.61
C GLU A 16 2.90 -3.14 17.10
N ILE A 17 4.07 -2.56 17.44
CA ILE A 17 4.51 -2.34 18.81
C ILE A 17 3.66 -1.28 19.51
N PHE A 18 3.12 -0.31 18.75
CA PHE A 18 2.39 0.81 19.29
C PHE A 18 0.90 0.54 19.52
N GLY A 19 0.50 -0.72 19.53
CA GLY A 19 -0.82 -1.10 20.00
C GLY A 19 -1.91 -1.18 18.96
N LEU A 20 -1.59 -1.17 17.69
CA LEU A 20 -2.60 -1.38 16.65
C LEU A 20 -3.22 -2.77 16.73
N GLY A 21 -2.51 -3.72 17.33
CA GLY A 21 -2.96 -5.11 17.41
C GLY A 21 -4.32 -5.29 18.05
N ALA A 22 -4.61 -4.54 19.12
CA ALA A 22 -5.88 -4.66 19.86
C ALA A 22 -7.08 -4.14 19.06
N LYS A 23 -6.85 -3.15 18.19
CA LYS A 23 -7.91 -2.53 17.37
C LYS A 23 -7.62 -2.70 15.89
N ARG A 24 -6.92 -3.76 15.54
CA ARG A 24 -6.48 -4.02 14.18
C ARG A 24 -7.62 -4.00 13.16
N HIS A 25 -8.74 -4.62 13.52
CA HIS A 25 -9.88 -4.71 12.62
C HIS A 25 -10.45 -3.33 12.25
N ILE A 26 -10.24 -2.33 13.11
CA ILE A 26 -10.68 -0.95 12.86
C ILE A 26 -9.69 -0.24 11.95
N TRP A 27 -8.39 -0.41 12.23
CA TRP A 27 -7.33 0.33 11.53
C TRP A 27 -6.90 -0.31 10.23
N GLU A 28 -7.09 -1.63 10.08
CA GLU A 28 -6.57 -2.37 8.92
C GLU A 28 -7.13 -1.83 7.61
N ALA A 29 -8.42 -1.60 7.54
CA ALA A 29 -9.05 -1.07 6.32
C ALA A 29 -8.54 0.33 5.99
N ALA A 30 -8.37 1.16 7.01
CA ALA A 30 -7.86 2.51 6.82
C ALA A 30 -6.41 2.51 6.37
N LEU A 31 -5.58 1.64 6.95
CA LEU A 31 -4.18 1.50 6.54
C LEU A 31 -4.06 0.98 5.12
N GLU A 32 -4.90 0.03 4.75
CA GLU A 32 -4.93 -0.50 3.39
C GLU A 32 -5.28 0.60 2.40
N LYS A 33 -6.30 1.39 2.71
CA LYS A 33 -6.71 2.51 1.86
C LYS A 33 -5.60 3.56 1.74
N TYR A 34 -4.96 3.87 2.85
CA TYR A 34 -3.85 4.81 2.87
C TYR A 34 -2.71 4.34 1.95
N ALA A 35 -2.33 3.07 2.10
CA ALA A 35 -1.26 2.51 1.28
C ALA A 35 -1.63 2.49 -0.20
N GLU A 36 -2.87 2.15 -0.53
CA GLU A 36 -3.34 2.17 -1.91
C GLU A 36 -3.25 3.57 -2.51
N LEU A 37 -3.62 4.59 -1.75
CA LEU A 37 -3.56 5.96 -2.24
C LEU A 37 -2.13 6.39 -2.53
N VAL A 38 -1.18 6.01 -1.69
CA VAL A 38 0.23 6.31 -1.92
C VAL A 38 0.72 5.61 -3.19
N VAL A 39 0.39 4.34 -3.35
CA VAL A 39 0.80 3.56 -4.53
C VAL A 39 0.17 4.14 -5.79
N ARG A 40 -1.11 4.50 -5.75
CA ARG A 40 -1.79 5.10 -6.90
C ARG A 40 -1.15 6.42 -7.32
N GLU A 41 -0.76 7.23 -6.36
CA GLU A 41 -0.09 8.49 -6.68
C GLU A 41 1.26 8.27 -7.33
N CYS A 42 2.02 7.27 -6.86
CA CYS A 42 3.26 6.88 -7.50
C CYS A 42 3.03 6.39 -8.92
N MET A 43 1.99 5.58 -9.14
CA MET A 43 1.64 5.08 -10.46
C MET A 43 1.27 6.21 -11.41
N SER A 44 0.48 7.17 -10.92
CA SER A 44 0.10 8.35 -11.72
C SER A 44 1.32 9.17 -12.13
N ASN A 45 2.26 9.33 -11.23
CA ASN A 45 3.50 10.04 -11.52
C ASN A 45 4.28 9.35 -12.63
N LEU A 46 4.42 8.03 -12.55
CA LEU A 46 5.10 7.26 -13.57
C LEU A 46 4.39 7.35 -14.93
N TYR A 47 3.07 7.26 -14.91
CA TYR A 47 2.26 7.35 -16.14
C TYR A 47 2.45 8.70 -16.83
N LEU A 48 2.38 9.78 -16.06
CA LEU A 48 2.52 11.15 -16.59
C LEU A 48 3.92 11.41 -17.15
N ASN A 49 4.93 10.67 -16.68
CA ASN A 49 6.30 10.81 -17.16
C ASN A 49 6.66 9.77 -18.23
N GLY A 50 5.68 9.00 -18.73
CA GLY A 50 5.89 8.07 -19.82
C GLY A 50 6.46 6.72 -19.42
N TYR A 51 6.42 6.36 -18.14
CA TYR A 51 6.94 5.09 -17.64
C TYR A 51 5.82 4.06 -17.45
N ASP A 52 5.05 3.80 -18.51
CA ASP A 52 3.88 2.94 -18.44
C ASP A 52 4.22 1.51 -17.99
N ASP A 53 5.34 0.98 -18.46
CA ASP A 53 5.75 -0.37 -18.10
C ASP A 53 6.06 -0.48 -16.61
N ALA A 54 6.75 0.52 -16.06
CA ALA A 54 7.05 0.57 -14.64
C ALA A 54 5.76 0.70 -13.80
N MET A 55 4.82 1.51 -14.26
CA MET A 55 3.52 1.66 -13.61
C MET A 55 2.78 0.32 -13.57
N MET A 56 2.77 -0.41 -14.68
CA MET A 56 2.10 -1.71 -14.75
C MET A 56 2.74 -2.73 -13.83
N GLN A 57 4.06 -2.69 -13.67
CA GLN A 57 4.76 -3.57 -12.75
C GLN A 57 4.34 -3.30 -11.30
N ILE A 58 4.22 -2.05 -10.92
CA ILE A 58 3.77 -1.66 -9.59
C ILE A 58 2.34 -2.11 -9.36
N LYS A 59 1.47 -1.88 -10.35
CA LYS A 59 0.07 -2.28 -10.28
C LYS A 59 -0.07 -3.78 -10.03
N GLN A 60 0.67 -4.59 -10.77
CA GLN A 60 0.64 -6.04 -10.63
C GLN A 60 1.23 -6.50 -9.31
N HIS A 61 2.31 -5.87 -8.89
CA HIS A 61 3.00 -6.24 -7.65
C HIS A 61 2.14 -6.04 -6.42
N PHE A 62 1.45 -4.91 -6.34
CA PHE A 62 0.61 -4.58 -5.18
C PHE A 62 -0.85 -5.00 -5.33
N GLY A 63 -1.27 -5.36 -6.53
CA GLY A 63 -2.67 -5.68 -6.79
C GLY A 63 -3.59 -4.47 -6.68
N VAL A 64 -3.08 -3.28 -6.98
CA VAL A 64 -3.83 -2.02 -6.90
C VAL A 64 -4.31 -1.64 -8.29
N GLU A 65 -5.56 -1.20 -8.40
CA GLU A 65 -6.09 -0.64 -9.64
C GLU A 65 -5.93 0.88 -9.65
N GLN A 66 -5.64 1.37 -10.81
CA GLN A 66 -5.47 2.81 -11.01
C GLN A 66 -6.82 3.52 -11.10
#